data_2a461eee7e1a60aaf1c2b247567064d1
#
_entry.id   2a461eee7e1a60aaf1c2b247567064d1
#
_cell.length_a   1.000
_cell.length_b   1.000
_cell.length_c   1.000
_cell.angle_alpha   90.00
_cell.angle_beta   90.00
_cell.angle_gamma   90.00
#
_symmetry.space_group_name_H-M   'P 1'
#
loop_
_entity.id
_entity.type
_entity.pdbx_description
1 polymer ?
#
loop_
_entity_poly.entity_id
_entity_poly.type
_entity_poly.pdbx_seq_one_letter_code
_entity_poly.pdbx_strand_id
1 'polypeptide(L)'
;LHFGSSPRIGELVLIADLGTQIFFRPQGIPKDFLHAGHGFDNKNPEMYAIFKAVGPDFQPGRKVSKPIPNITLYPLVCRILGLQPGTHDADEALASSLLKKK
;
A
#
# COMPACT_ATOMS: atom_id res chain seq x y z
N LEU A 1 -0.36 6.11 9.28
CA LEU A 1 -1.81 6.02 9.11
C LEU A 1 -2.38 7.43 8.94
N HIS A 2 -3.13 7.66 7.89
CA HIS A 2 -3.75 8.97 7.61
C HIS A 2 -5.16 9.05 8.23
N PHE A 3 -5.25 8.82 9.54
CA PHE A 3 -6.48 8.94 10.30
C PHE A 3 -6.55 10.33 10.97
N GLY A 4 -6.69 11.41 10.26
CA GLY A 4 -6.55 12.70 10.92
C GLY A 4 -7.83 13.49 11.10
N SER A 5 -8.75 13.44 10.16
CA SER A 5 -9.81 14.46 10.11
C SER A 5 -11.13 13.98 9.50
N SER A 6 -11.35 12.68 9.42
CA SER A 6 -12.60 12.16 8.89
C SER A 6 -13.66 12.02 9.99
N PRO A 7 -14.90 12.48 9.79
CA PRO A 7 -16.01 12.25 10.74
C PRO A 7 -16.42 10.78 10.84
N ARG A 8 -15.80 9.89 10.06
CA ARG A 8 -16.02 8.43 10.10
C ARG A 8 -15.09 7.71 11.06
N ILE A 9 -14.12 8.41 11.63
CA ILE A 9 -13.17 7.83 12.60
C ILE A 9 -13.79 7.93 13.97
N GLY A 10 -13.82 6.82 14.71
CA GLY A 10 -14.29 6.81 16.11
C GLY A 10 -13.30 7.53 17.03
N GLU A 11 -13.75 7.85 18.24
CA GLU A 11 -12.96 8.52 19.28
C GLU A 11 -11.76 7.65 19.74
N LEU A 12 -11.86 6.34 19.56
CA LEU A 12 -10.81 5.39 19.93
C LEU A 12 -10.42 4.53 18.72
N VAL A 13 -9.15 4.53 18.36
CA VAL A 13 -8.57 3.68 17.33
C VAL A 13 -7.60 2.70 17.97
N LEU A 14 -7.89 1.41 17.87
CA LEU A 14 -7.02 0.35 18.35
C LEU A 14 -6.17 -0.17 17.18
N ILE A 15 -4.86 -0.21 17.37
CA ILE A 15 -3.91 -0.74 16.39
C ILE A 15 -3.21 -1.92 17.05
N ALA A 16 -3.40 -3.12 16.49
CA ALA A 16 -2.72 -4.31 16.96
C ALA A 16 -1.25 -4.32 16.54
N ASP A 17 -0.40 -4.81 17.41
CA ASP A 17 0.98 -5.11 17.07
C ASP A 17 1.06 -6.24 16.02
N LEU A 18 2.15 -6.26 15.27
CA LEU A 18 2.38 -7.29 14.25
C LEU A 18 2.24 -8.70 14.83
N GLY A 19 1.47 -9.54 14.14
CA GLY A 19 1.18 -10.90 14.60
C GLY A 19 0.11 -10.99 15.69
N THR A 20 -0.46 -9.87 16.12
CA THR A 20 -1.52 -9.81 17.12
C THR A 20 -2.86 -9.49 16.46
N GLN A 21 -3.93 -10.06 16.98
CA GLN A 21 -5.29 -9.73 16.53
C GLN A 21 -6.18 -9.31 17.68
N ILE A 22 -7.08 -8.36 17.43
CA ILE A 22 -8.07 -7.87 18.39
C ILE A 22 -9.40 -8.53 18.08
N PHE A 23 -9.93 -9.29 19.05
CA PHE A 23 -11.24 -9.93 18.96
C PHE A 23 -12.23 -9.29 19.91
N PHE A 24 -13.41 -8.98 19.40
CA PHE A 24 -14.54 -8.45 20.19
C PHE A 24 -15.50 -9.56 20.64
N ARG A 25 -15.08 -10.82 20.63
CA ARG A 25 -15.92 -11.97 21.00
C ARG A 25 -15.41 -12.62 22.29
N PRO A 26 -16.28 -12.84 23.30
CA PRO A 26 -15.89 -13.51 24.54
C PRO A 26 -15.62 -15.02 24.38
N GLN A 27 -15.97 -15.64 23.23
CA GLN A 27 -15.82 -17.07 22.98
C GLN A 27 -14.40 -17.52 22.64
N GLY A 28 -13.43 -16.59 22.65
CA GLY A 28 -12.03 -16.92 22.36
C GLY A 28 -11.70 -17.07 20.87
N ILE A 29 -10.50 -17.57 20.60
CA ILE A 29 -9.98 -17.74 19.24
C ILE A 29 -10.63 -18.99 18.60
N PRO A 30 -11.20 -18.90 17.39
CA PRO A 30 -11.71 -20.06 16.67
C PRO A 30 -10.60 -21.11 16.46
N LYS A 31 -10.95 -22.41 16.56
CA LYS A 31 -9.98 -23.50 16.38
C LYS A 31 -9.36 -23.52 14.98
N ASP A 32 -10.08 -23.02 13.98
CA ASP A 32 -9.64 -22.94 12.57
C ASP A 32 -9.03 -21.57 12.24
N PHE A 33 -8.50 -20.87 13.24
CA PHE A 33 -7.93 -19.55 13.05
C PHE A 33 -6.67 -19.63 12.17
N LEU A 34 -6.64 -18.82 11.11
CA LEU A 34 -5.50 -18.76 10.21
C LEU A 34 -4.27 -18.21 10.94
N HIS A 35 -3.14 -18.92 10.83
CA HIS A 35 -1.86 -18.52 11.41
C HIS A 35 -1.16 -17.40 10.61
N ALA A 36 -1.84 -16.80 9.64
CA ALA A 36 -1.36 -15.68 8.85
C ALA A 36 -2.43 -14.60 8.72
N GLY A 37 -2.03 -13.35 8.67
CA GLY A 37 -2.92 -12.21 8.57
C GLY A 37 -2.30 -11.04 7.84
N HIS A 38 -3.13 -10.02 7.61
CA HIS A 38 -2.73 -8.76 6.98
C HIS A 38 -3.47 -7.59 7.67
N GLY A 39 -3.22 -6.36 7.22
CA GLY A 39 -3.91 -5.18 7.76
C GLY A 39 -3.23 -4.57 8.98
N PHE A 40 -2.01 -4.97 9.30
CA PHE A 40 -1.18 -4.33 10.30
C PHE A 40 -0.63 -2.97 9.81
N ASP A 41 0.12 -2.26 10.65
CA ASP A 41 0.71 -0.98 10.27
C ASP A 41 1.55 -1.14 8.99
N ASN A 42 1.20 -0.36 7.98
CA ASN A 42 1.87 -0.36 6.66
C ASN A 42 3.31 0.15 6.71
N LYS A 43 3.76 0.72 7.81
CA LYS A 43 5.18 1.05 8.05
C LYS A 43 6.02 -0.17 8.39
N ASN A 44 5.39 -1.29 8.75
CA ASN A 44 6.09 -2.51 9.04
C ASN A 44 6.56 -3.18 7.75
N PRO A 45 7.88 -3.44 7.58
CA PRO A 45 8.41 -4.08 6.37
C PRO A 45 7.79 -5.45 6.05
N GLU A 46 7.32 -6.18 7.04
CA GLU A 46 6.64 -7.47 6.84
C GLU A 46 5.29 -7.34 6.16
N MET A 47 4.72 -6.12 6.10
CA MET A 47 3.50 -5.81 5.37
C MET A 47 3.75 -5.40 3.91
N TYR A 48 5.01 -5.35 3.48
CA TYR A 48 5.33 -4.94 2.11
C TYR A 48 4.97 -6.04 1.12
N ALA A 49 4.35 -5.64 0.02
CA ALA A 49 4.08 -6.50 -1.12
C ALA A 49 5.18 -6.39 -2.18
N ILE A 50 5.15 -7.29 -3.15
CA ILE A 50 6.05 -7.28 -4.29
C ILE A 50 5.43 -6.43 -5.42
N PHE A 51 6.21 -5.52 -5.97
CA PHE A 51 5.89 -4.82 -7.22
C PHE A 51 6.80 -5.31 -8.33
N LYS A 52 6.22 -5.87 -9.39
CA LYS A 52 6.92 -6.28 -10.61
C LYS A 52 6.17 -5.73 -11.82
N ALA A 53 6.88 -5.06 -12.71
CA ALA A 53 6.30 -4.49 -13.91
C ALA A 53 7.16 -4.82 -15.13
N VAL A 54 6.50 -5.15 -16.25
CA VAL A 54 7.11 -5.47 -17.53
C VAL A 54 6.26 -4.83 -18.62
N GLY A 55 6.89 -4.26 -19.61
CA GLY A 55 6.21 -3.67 -20.76
C GLY A 55 7.07 -2.63 -21.48
N PRO A 56 6.58 -2.09 -22.59
CA PRO A 56 7.33 -1.14 -23.43
C PRO A 56 7.70 0.15 -22.69
N ASP A 57 6.91 0.57 -21.71
CA ASP A 57 7.13 1.80 -20.96
C ASP A 57 8.08 1.65 -19.78
N PHE A 58 8.41 0.41 -19.36
CA PHE A 58 9.30 0.15 -18.25
C PHE A 58 10.75 -0.06 -18.68
N GLN A 59 11.69 0.41 -17.87
CA GLN A 59 13.11 0.23 -18.09
C GLN A 59 13.51 -1.22 -17.77
N PRO A 60 14.04 -2.00 -18.74
CA PRO A 60 14.46 -3.37 -18.50
C PRO A 60 15.53 -3.47 -17.41
N GLY A 61 15.43 -4.49 -16.57
CA GLY A 61 16.44 -4.79 -15.55
C GLY A 61 16.53 -3.80 -14.40
N ARG A 62 15.67 -2.78 -14.36
CA ARG A 62 15.66 -1.81 -13.26
C ARG A 62 15.19 -2.44 -11.95
N LYS A 63 15.98 -2.23 -10.91
CA LYS A 63 15.61 -2.55 -9.52
C LYS A 63 15.42 -1.26 -8.73
N VAL A 64 14.36 -1.18 -7.96
CA VAL A 64 14.10 -0.07 -7.05
C VAL A 64 14.46 -0.52 -5.64
N SER A 65 15.35 0.20 -4.98
CA SER A 65 15.89 -0.17 -3.67
C SER A 65 15.01 0.25 -2.49
N LYS A 66 14.11 1.21 -2.73
CA LYS A 66 13.20 1.73 -1.69
C LYS A 66 11.79 1.23 -1.93
N PRO A 67 11.01 0.98 -0.88
CA PRO A 67 9.58 0.67 -1.02
C PRO A 67 8.85 1.76 -1.79
N ILE A 68 7.93 1.34 -2.65
CA ILE A 68 7.06 2.22 -3.43
C ILE A 68 5.70 2.27 -2.73
N PRO A 69 5.22 3.45 -2.29
CA PRO A 69 3.87 3.57 -1.76
C PRO A 69 2.84 3.10 -2.79
N ASN A 70 1.87 2.30 -2.36
CA ASN A 70 0.86 1.72 -3.26
C ASN A 70 0.06 2.79 -4.04
N ILE A 71 -0.16 3.96 -3.44
CA ILE A 71 -0.82 5.10 -4.10
C ILE A 71 -0.09 5.58 -5.36
N THR A 72 1.22 5.30 -5.50
CA THR A 72 2.03 5.64 -6.69
C THR A 72 1.54 4.92 -7.95
N LEU A 73 0.84 3.78 -7.80
CA LEU A 73 0.34 3.01 -8.93
C LEU A 73 -0.71 3.78 -9.75
N TYR A 74 -1.52 4.62 -9.10
CA TYR A 74 -2.54 5.39 -9.79
C TYR A 74 -1.97 6.36 -10.83
N PRO A 75 -1.11 7.33 -10.49
CA PRO A 75 -0.52 8.21 -11.50
C PRO A 75 0.41 7.47 -12.47
N LEU A 76 1.06 6.37 -12.04
CA LEU A 76 1.86 5.53 -12.94
C LEU A 76 1.01 4.95 -14.08
N VAL A 77 -0.15 4.37 -13.76
CA VAL A 77 -1.06 3.81 -14.76
C VAL A 77 -1.64 4.92 -15.66
N CYS A 78 -2.02 6.06 -15.08
CA CYS A 78 -2.49 7.20 -15.85
C CYS A 78 -1.44 7.64 -16.89
N ARG A 79 -0.16 7.71 -16.52
CA ARG A 79 0.93 8.08 -17.44
C ARG A 79 1.13 7.07 -18.57
N ILE A 80 1.05 5.77 -18.28
CA ILE A 80 1.15 4.72 -19.30
C ILE A 80 0.01 4.84 -20.32
N LEU A 81 -1.18 5.14 -19.84
CA LEU A 81 -2.38 5.26 -20.66
C LEU A 81 -2.56 6.65 -21.30
N GLY A 82 -1.67 7.62 -21.04
CA GLY A 82 -1.80 8.98 -21.53
C GLY A 82 -2.97 9.76 -20.91
N LEU A 83 -3.41 9.35 -19.72
CA LEU A 83 -4.51 9.99 -19.00
C LEU A 83 -3.98 11.04 -18.02
N GLN A 84 -4.74 12.10 -17.81
CA GLN A 84 -4.49 13.06 -16.73
C GLN A 84 -5.02 12.49 -15.41
N PRO A 85 -4.18 12.31 -14.38
CA PRO A 85 -4.67 11.87 -13.09
C PRO A 85 -5.52 12.96 -12.43
N GLY A 86 -6.55 12.56 -11.70
CA GLY A 86 -7.26 13.45 -10.78
C GLY A 86 -6.41 13.80 -9.57
N THR A 87 -6.95 14.59 -8.64
CA THR A 87 -6.26 14.94 -7.38
C THR A 87 -5.91 13.68 -6.57
N HIS A 88 -4.67 13.57 -6.13
CA HIS A 88 -4.16 12.43 -5.37
C HIS A 88 -2.95 12.82 -4.50
N ASP A 89 -2.60 11.96 -3.53
CA ASP A 89 -1.50 12.18 -2.58
C ASP A 89 -0.18 11.49 -3.00
N ALA A 90 -0.13 10.88 -4.20
CA ALA A 90 1.07 10.19 -4.67
C ALA A 90 2.15 11.14 -5.16
N ASP A 91 3.41 10.72 -5.03
CA ASP A 91 4.56 11.43 -5.59
C ASP A 91 4.66 11.19 -7.11
N GLU A 92 4.36 12.22 -7.87
CA GLU A 92 4.42 12.23 -9.33
C GLU A 92 5.84 12.01 -9.87
N ALA A 93 6.87 12.53 -9.19
CA ALA A 93 8.25 12.34 -9.58
C ALA A 93 8.66 10.87 -9.43
N LEU A 94 8.22 10.22 -8.36
CA LEU A 94 8.42 8.80 -8.14
C LEU A 94 7.74 7.97 -9.22
N ALA A 95 6.46 8.23 -9.51
CA ALA A 95 5.72 7.55 -10.58
C ALA A 95 6.43 7.67 -11.94
N SER A 96 6.86 8.88 -12.30
CA SER A 96 7.59 9.14 -13.54
C SER A 96 8.92 8.40 -13.59
N SER A 97 9.60 8.31 -12.45
CA SER A 97 10.91 7.67 -12.37
C SER A 97 10.89 6.17 -12.65
N LEU A 98 9.74 5.50 -12.53
CA LEU A 98 9.58 4.08 -12.79
C LEU A 98 9.52 3.74 -14.28
N LEU A 99 9.24 4.73 -15.12
CA LEU A 99 9.12 4.59 -16.57
C LEU A 99 10.44 4.90 -17.29
N LYS A 100 10.54 4.49 -18.56
CA LYS A 100 11.61 4.93 -19.45
C LYS A 100 11.55 6.44 -19.61
N LYS A 101 12.70 7.08 -19.62
CA LYS A 101 12.79 8.45 -20.11
C LYS A 101 12.47 8.45 -21.60
N LYS A 102 11.45 9.17 -21.99
CA LYS A 102 11.18 9.50 -23.40
C LYS A 102 12.17 10.53 -23.88
#